data_3a95963baf0cd613acef0de85103cc27
#
_entry.id   3a95963baf0cd613acef0de85103cc27
#
_cell.length_a   1.000
_cell.length_b   1.000
_cell.length_c   1.000
_cell.angle_alpha   90.00
_cell.angle_beta   90.00
_cell.angle_gamma   90.00
#
_symmetry.space_group_name_H-M   'P 1'
#
loop_
_entity.id
_entity.type
_entity.pdbx_description
1 polymer ?
#
loop_
_entity_poly.entity_id
_entity_poly.type
_entity_poly.pdbx_seq_one_letter_code
_entity_poly.pdbx_strand_id
1 'polypeptide(L)'
;LNDLIDPLENDAESKIIDWISKSERVKLDGEPFKHFTFSTGVSDSLEYFVRSSRVIMMPPKMYHMHGELFDETELIRVNPFDRPIPLYANVLLEYPSPWYTNEELDNVIKLAKEKEAKIALDLTWLPVASDKIQLDLNGIDQIFFSMNKAWPIHDLRPAFRWSRERINDRQTYDYEIGMYPKASANIFMKLIDKFSFGHIYETVKGARAEIMQTFNLESTPVLWFTKHESAKHDEKGHLSKHYFLDEFVCIQKLLDFKDKYFW
;
A
#
# COMPACT_ATOMS: atom_id res chain seq x y z
N LEU A 1 26.17 -6.22 -12.78
CA LEU A 1 26.04 -6.15 -11.32
C LEU A 1 26.48 -4.76 -10.81
N ASN A 2 27.55 -4.17 -11.38
CA ASN A 2 28.03 -2.84 -10.99
C ASN A 2 26.96 -1.75 -11.21
N ASP A 3 26.20 -1.83 -12.30
CA ASP A 3 25.10 -0.88 -12.61
C ASP A 3 23.91 -0.94 -11.62
N LEU A 4 23.87 -1.98 -10.77
CA LEU A 4 22.87 -2.11 -9.70
C LEU A 4 23.34 -1.53 -8.35
N ILE A 5 24.64 -1.16 -8.27
CA ILE A 5 25.27 -0.75 -7.02
C ILE A 5 25.65 0.74 -7.04
N ASP A 6 25.49 1.42 -8.19
CA ASP A 6 25.77 2.87 -8.25
C ASP A 6 24.92 3.63 -7.25
N PRO A 7 25.51 4.61 -6.56
CA PRO A 7 24.79 5.41 -5.60
C PRO A 7 23.62 6.10 -6.30
N LEU A 8 22.43 6.04 -5.66
CA LEU A 8 21.29 6.81 -6.12
C LEU A 8 21.68 8.28 -6.20
N GLU A 9 21.28 8.91 -7.29
CA GLU A 9 21.40 10.35 -7.43
C GLU A 9 20.70 11.05 -6.24
N ASN A 10 21.25 12.16 -5.80
CA ASN A 10 20.73 12.95 -4.65
C ASN A 10 19.30 13.47 -4.82
N ASP A 11 18.67 13.23 -5.97
CA ASP A 11 17.34 13.71 -6.36
C ASP A 11 16.27 12.59 -6.44
N ALA A 12 16.55 11.39 -5.92
CA ALA A 12 15.63 10.25 -6.01
C ALA A 12 14.22 10.57 -5.46
N GLU A 13 14.15 11.24 -4.32
CA GLU A 13 12.88 11.68 -3.74
C GLU A 13 12.12 12.62 -4.69
N SER A 14 12.80 13.62 -5.25
CA SER A 14 12.21 14.56 -6.19
C SER A 14 11.69 13.88 -7.46
N LYS A 15 12.41 12.90 -7.98
CA LYS A 15 11.97 12.09 -9.13
C LYS A 15 10.72 11.26 -8.81
N ILE A 16 10.65 10.68 -7.62
CA ILE A 16 9.48 9.92 -7.18
C ILE A 16 8.25 10.84 -7.06
N ILE A 17 8.42 12.02 -6.45
CA ILE A 17 7.36 13.02 -6.34
C ILE A 17 6.87 13.45 -7.74
N ASP A 18 7.80 13.78 -8.64
CA ASP A 18 7.48 14.15 -10.02
C ASP A 18 6.74 13.01 -10.77
N TRP A 19 7.19 11.77 -10.60
CA TRP A 19 6.55 10.61 -11.21
C TRP A 19 5.10 10.40 -10.73
N ILE A 20 4.84 10.54 -9.43
CA ILE A 20 3.48 10.45 -8.87
C ILE A 20 2.64 11.63 -9.34
N SER A 21 3.20 12.85 -9.35
CA SER A 21 2.48 14.09 -9.70
C SER A 21 2.01 14.14 -11.16
N LYS A 22 2.68 13.42 -12.05
CA LYS A 22 2.29 13.27 -13.47
C LYS A 22 1.10 12.32 -13.67
N SER A 23 0.62 11.69 -12.61
CA SER A 23 -0.55 10.82 -12.70
C SER A 23 -1.83 11.62 -12.92
N GLU A 24 -2.64 11.23 -13.90
CA GLU A 24 -4.00 11.76 -14.08
C GLU A 24 -5.01 11.10 -13.12
N ARG A 25 -4.58 10.07 -12.41
CA ARG A 25 -5.44 9.24 -11.56
C ARG A 25 -5.21 9.43 -10.08
N VAL A 26 -4.02 9.86 -9.69
CA VAL A 26 -3.62 10.02 -8.30
C VAL A 26 -3.13 11.44 -8.08
N LYS A 27 -3.72 12.11 -7.10
CA LYS A 27 -3.27 13.41 -6.59
C LYS A 27 -3.03 13.28 -5.10
N LEU A 28 -1.84 13.61 -4.68
CA LEU A 28 -1.43 13.67 -3.30
C LEU A 28 -1.17 15.15 -2.98
N ASP A 29 -2.10 15.77 -2.24
CA ASP A 29 -2.07 17.18 -1.91
C ASP A 29 -1.59 17.36 -0.46
N GLY A 30 -0.94 18.47 -0.16
CA GLY A 30 -0.56 18.83 1.21
C GLY A 30 0.89 19.25 1.34
N GLU A 31 1.29 19.54 2.58
CA GLU A 31 2.67 19.91 2.89
C GLU A 31 3.63 18.74 2.59
N PRO A 32 4.85 19.02 2.10
CA PRO A 32 5.84 17.99 1.83
C PRO A 32 6.28 17.30 3.13
N PHE A 33 6.60 16.03 3.04
CA PHE A 33 7.29 15.31 4.09
C PHE A 33 8.74 15.81 4.20
N LYS A 34 9.32 15.71 5.38
CA LYS A 34 10.68 16.21 5.65
C LYS A 34 11.76 15.13 5.58
N HIS A 35 11.34 13.88 5.70
CA HIS A 35 12.25 12.76 5.79
C HIS A 35 11.82 11.67 4.82
N PHE A 36 12.77 11.21 4.03
CA PHE A 36 12.62 10.13 3.08
C PHE A 36 13.60 9.00 3.43
N THR A 37 13.16 7.74 3.26
CA THR A 37 14.00 6.58 3.55
C THR A 37 13.64 5.43 2.61
N PHE A 38 14.59 4.91 1.87
CA PHE A 38 14.41 3.66 1.14
C PHE A 38 14.40 2.46 2.09
N SER A 39 13.56 1.46 1.77
CA SER A 39 13.43 0.24 2.55
C SER A 39 13.24 -1.01 1.67
N THR A 40 13.41 -2.19 2.25
CA THR A 40 13.10 -3.47 1.60
C THR A 40 11.70 -3.91 1.98
N GLY A 41 10.70 -3.42 1.24
CA GLY A 41 9.29 -3.57 1.57
C GLY A 41 8.86 -2.63 2.69
N VAL A 42 7.56 -2.60 2.95
CA VAL A 42 6.96 -1.70 3.95
C VAL A 42 6.84 -2.34 5.34
N SER A 43 7.01 -3.65 5.45
CA SER A 43 6.72 -4.41 6.69
C SER A 43 7.50 -3.90 7.90
N ASP A 44 8.81 -3.66 7.76
CA ASP A 44 9.64 -3.19 8.87
C ASP A 44 9.25 -1.78 9.33
N SER A 45 8.90 -0.91 8.38
CA SER A 45 8.43 0.45 8.70
C SER A 45 7.07 0.42 9.41
N LEU A 46 6.17 -0.45 8.95
CA LEU A 46 4.87 -0.69 9.58
C LEU A 46 5.03 -1.23 11.00
N GLU A 47 5.88 -2.23 11.18
CA GLU A 47 6.17 -2.81 12.50
C GLU A 47 6.66 -1.76 13.48
N TYR A 48 7.58 -0.90 13.05
CA TYR A 48 8.07 0.19 13.89
C TYR A 48 6.94 1.15 14.29
N PHE A 49 6.11 1.58 13.35
CA PHE A 49 4.98 2.47 13.64
C PHE A 49 4.00 1.84 14.62
N VAL A 50 3.68 0.58 14.40
CA VAL A 50 2.77 -0.20 15.25
C VAL A 50 3.31 -0.32 16.67
N ARG A 51 4.58 -0.71 16.83
CA ARG A 51 5.23 -0.88 18.14
C ARG A 51 5.51 0.44 18.86
N SER A 52 5.35 1.59 18.19
CA SER A 52 5.55 2.90 18.82
C SER A 52 4.40 3.32 19.76
N SER A 53 3.31 2.54 19.81
CA SER A 53 2.17 2.76 20.73
C SER A 53 1.68 1.43 21.29
N ARG A 54 1.06 1.47 22.49
CA ARG A 54 0.38 0.30 23.07
C ARG A 54 -0.99 0.04 22.47
N VAL A 55 -1.64 1.09 21.94
CA VAL A 55 -2.95 1.00 21.31
C VAL A 55 -2.81 1.44 19.87
N ILE A 56 -3.19 0.56 18.96
CA ILE A 56 -3.25 0.86 17.56
C ILE A 56 -4.69 0.74 17.05
N MET A 57 -5.11 1.79 16.36
CA MET A 57 -6.37 1.80 15.64
C MET A 57 -6.11 1.34 14.21
N MET A 58 -6.67 0.22 13.83
CA MET A 58 -6.54 -0.31 12.47
C MET A 58 -7.77 -1.13 12.10
N PRO A 59 -8.21 -1.08 10.82
CA PRO A 59 -9.33 -1.88 10.34
C PRO A 59 -9.10 -3.38 10.58
N PRO A 60 -10.17 -4.16 10.84
CA PRO A 60 -10.05 -5.60 11.04
C PRO A 60 -9.64 -6.34 9.78
N LYS A 61 -10.07 -5.84 8.61
CA LYS A 61 -9.68 -6.38 7.31
C LYS A 61 -8.56 -5.50 6.74
N MET A 62 -7.37 -6.02 6.71
CA MET A 62 -6.16 -5.46 6.12
C MET A 62 -5.29 -6.58 5.59
N TYR A 63 -4.16 -6.25 4.98
CA TYR A 63 -3.18 -7.26 4.61
C TYR A 63 -2.83 -8.16 5.83
N HIS A 64 -2.96 -9.47 5.65
CA HIS A 64 -2.90 -10.45 6.77
C HIS A 64 -1.66 -10.32 7.67
N MET A 65 -0.50 -9.97 7.09
CA MET A 65 0.73 -9.74 7.87
C MET A 65 0.59 -8.63 8.91
N HIS A 66 -0.30 -7.65 8.70
CA HIS A 66 -0.58 -6.64 9.71
C HIS A 66 -1.26 -7.24 10.95
N GLY A 67 -2.08 -8.28 10.77
CA GLY A 67 -2.68 -9.02 11.87
C GLY A 67 -1.66 -9.89 12.63
N GLU A 68 -0.81 -10.61 11.91
CA GLU A 68 0.19 -11.51 12.48
C GLU A 68 1.25 -10.77 13.31
N LEU A 69 1.60 -9.54 12.96
CA LEU A 69 2.52 -8.70 13.74
C LEU A 69 2.03 -8.39 15.16
N PHE A 70 0.74 -8.64 15.46
CA PHE A 70 0.12 -8.29 16.74
C PHE A 70 -0.15 -9.50 17.63
N ASP A 71 -0.26 -10.70 17.07
CA ASP A 71 -0.64 -11.90 17.83
C ASP A 71 0.41 -12.28 18.90
N GLU A 72 1.66 -11.84 18.72
CA GLU A 72 2.76 -12.09 19.65
C GLU A 72 3.08 -10.90 20.59
N THR A 73 2.28 -9.83 20.54
CA THR A 73 2.59 -8.59 21.27
C THR A 73 1.47 -8.20 22.24
N GLU A 74 1.82 -7.50 23.33
CA GLU A 74 0.84 -6.89 24.25
C GLU A 74 0.08 -5.69 23.64
N LEU A 75 0.03 -5.58 22.31
CA LEU A 75 -0.61 -4.48 21.61
C LEU A 75 -2.12 -4.68 21.55
N ILE A 76 -2.84 -3.63 21.86
CA ILE A 76 -4.31 -3.61 21.77
C ILE A 76 -4.69 -3.09 20.39
N ARG A 77 -5.18 -3.98 19.53
CA ARG A 77 -5.77 -3.63 18.24
C ARG A 77 -7.22 -3.20 18.43
N VAL A 78 -7.56 -2.03 17.93
CA VAL A 78 -8.92 -1.48 17.98
C VAL A 78 -9.41 -1.11 16.58
N ASN A 79 -10.64 -1.50 16.24
CA ASN A 79 -11.24 -1.14 14.98
C ASN A 79 -11.69 0.35 14.98
N PRO A 80 -11.15 1.21 14.08
CA PRO A 80 -11.50 2.62 14.03
C PRO A 80 -12.92 2.89 13.51
N PHE A 81 -13.58 1.90 12.89
CA PHE A 81 -14.97 2.03 12.45
C PHE A 81 -15.98 1.77 13.57
N ASP A 82 -15.61 0.98 14.59
CA ASP A 82 -16.54 0.55 15.65
C ASP A 82 -16.31 1.29 16.98
N ARG A 83 -15.18 1.93 17.13
CA ARG A 83 -14.76 2.55 18.39
C ARG A 83 -14.28 3.99 18.17
N PRO A 84 -14.57 4.89 19.09
CA PRO A 84 -14.05 6.24 19.04
C PRO A 84 -12.52 6.21 19.11
N ILE A 85 -11.88 7.06 18.30
CA ILE A 85 -10.42 7.19 18.28
C ILE A 85 -9.99 7.94 19.55
N PRO A 86 -9.14 7.36 20.40
CA PRO A 86 -8.58 8.06 21.55
C PRO A 86 -7.67 9.22 21.13
N LEU A 87 -7.51 10.20 22.01
CA LEU A 87 -6.50 11.24 21.84
C LEU A 87 -5.11 10.59 21.76
N TYR A 88 -4.28 11.08 20.84
CA TYR A 88 -2.89 10.62 20.63
C TYR A 88 -2.75 9.12 20.29
N ALA A 89 -3.81 8.50 19.77
CA ALA A 89 -3.70 7.12 19.29
C ALA A 89 -2.81 7.03 18.05
N ASN A 90 -2.28 5.84 17.78
CA ASN A 90 -1.73 5.52 16.47
C ASN A 90 -2.83 4.94 15.59
N VAL A 91 -2.98 5.46 14.37
CA VAL A 91 -3.96 5.00 13.38
C VAL A 91 -3.19 4.53 12.14
N LEU A 92 -3.35 3.26 11.78
CA LEU A 92 -2.78 2.68 10.58
C LEU A 92 -3.90 2.30 9.61
N LEU A 93 -3.83 2.81 8.40
CA LEU A 93 -4.78 2.50 7.33
C LEU A 93 -4.04 2.07 6.07
N GLU A 94 -4.63 1.13 5.34
CA GLU A 94 -4.26 0.75 3.99
C GLU A 94 -5.09 1.60 3.01
N TYR A 95 -4.45 2.38 2.14
CA TYR A 95 -5.12 3.31 1.24
C TYR A 95 -4.52 3.29 -0.18
N PRO A 96 -5.30 3.02 -1.26
CA PRO A 96 -6.67 2.50 -1.20
C PRO A 96 -6.72 1.09 -0.60
N SER A 97 -7.90 0.67 -0.18
CA SER A 97 -8.10 -0.68 0.36
C SER A 97 -9.09 -1.46 -0.51
N PRO A 98 -8.91 -2.78 -0.70
CA PRO A 98 -9.92 -3.59 -1.37
C PRO A 98 -11.17 -3.81 -0.51
N TRP A 99 -11.08 -3.63 0.81
CA TRP A 99 -12.16 -3.91 1.78
C TRP A 99 -13.04 -2.72 2.10
N TYR A 100 -12.50 -1.51 1.98
CA TYR A 100 -13.15 -0.27 2.38
C TYR A 100 -13.19 0.70 1.23
N THR A 101 -14.26 1.49 1.16
CA THR A 101 -14.34 2.60 0.21
C THR A 101 -13.38 3.73 0.62
N ASN A 102 -12.97 4.54 -0.34
CA ASN A 102 -12.15 5.71 -0.05
C ASN A 102 -12.87 6.67 0.92
N GLU A 103 -14.20 6.83 0.79
CA GLU A 103 -15.00 7.67 1.68
C GLU A 103 -14.97 7.19 3.14
N GLU A 104 -15.07 5.87 3.38
CA GLU A 104 -14.96 5.30 4.73
C GLU A 104 -13.58 5.58 5.33
N LEU A 105 -12.51 5.41 4.55
CA LEU A 105 -11.14 5.68 5.00
C LEU A 105 -10.90 7.18 5.26
N ASP A 106 -11.39 8.05 4.39
CA ASP A 106 -11.30 9.51 4.54
C ASP A 106 -12.01 9.99 5.81
N ASN A 107 -13.15 9.39 6.15
CA ASN A 107 -13.84 9.68 7.40
C ASN A 107 -13.02 9.29 8.63
N VAL A 108 -12.36 8.13 8.61
CA VAL A 108 -11.45 7.72 9.70
C VAL A 108 -10.26 8.68 9.80
N ILE A 109 -9.65 9.07 8.69
CA ILE A 109 -8.55 10.04 8.65
C ILE A 109 -8.99 11.37 9.27
N LYS A 110 -10.17 11.87 8.89
CA LYS A 110 -10.72 13.11 9.44
C LYS A 110 -10.89 13.02 10.95
N LEU A 111 -11.53 11.96 11.45
CA LEU A 111 -11.73 11.75 12.89
C LEU A 111 -10.40 11.60 13.63
N ALA A 112 -9.41 10.95 13.03
CA ALA A 112 -8.07 10.80 13.60
C ALA A 112 -7.36 12.17 13.75
N LYS A 113 -7.45 13.02 12.71
CA LYS A 113 -6.91 14.39 12.75
C LYS A 113 -7.56 15.23 13.88
N GLU A 114 -8.88 15.13 14.06
CA GLU A 114 -9.61 15.82 15.13
C GLU A 114 -9.18 15.37 16.54
N LYS A 115 -8.59 14.18 16.66
CA LYS A 115 -8.10 13.60 17.92
C LYS A 115 -6.58 13.72 18.08
N GLU A 116 -5.91 14.46 17.21
CA GLU A 116 -4.45 14.59 17.21
C GLU A 116 -3.73 13.22 17.23
N ALA A 117 -4.37 12.23 16.58
CA ALA A 117 -3.81 10.90 16.47
C ALA A 117 -2.64 10.91 15.48
N LYS A 118 -1.64 10.07 15.72
CA LYS A 118 -0.59 9.81 14.73
C LYS A 118 -1.13 8.91 13.64
N ILE A 119 -1.05 9.36 12.39
CA ILE A 119 -1.64 8.66 11.26
C ILE A 119 -0.55 8.16 10.32
N ALA A 120 -0.57 6.87 10.04
CA ALA A 120 0.24 6.26 8.99
C ALA A 120 -0.64 5.65 7.91
N LEU A 121 -0.27 5.83 6.64
CA LEU A 121 -0.94 5.25 5.50
C LEU A 121 -0.03 4.25 4.79
N ASP A 122 -0.50 3.03 4.63
CA ASP A 122 0.10 2.07 3.71
C ASP A 122 -0.45 2.30 2.30
N LEU A 123 0.34 2.93 1.45
CA LEU A 123 0.01 3.25 0.05
C LEU A 123 0.51 2.17 -0.92
N THR A 124 0.74 0.94 -0.46
CA THR A 124 1.26 -0.15 -1.29
C THR A 124 0.35 -0.49 -2.49
N TRP A 125 -0.96 -0.27 -2.36
CA TRP A 125 -1.92 -0.47 -3.45
C TRP A 125 -2.11 0.74 -4.36
N LEU A 126 -1.53 1.88 -4.03
CA LEU A 126 -1.73 3.13 -4.79
C LEU A 126 -1.36 3.03 -6.28
N PRO A 127 -0.25 2.36 -6.68
CA PRO A 127 0.10 2.21 -8.10
C PRO A 127 -0.89 1.33 -8.89
N VAL A 128 -1.73 0.57 -8.18
CA VAL A 128 -2.76 -0.31 -8.75
C VAL A 128 -4.16 0.08 -8.28
N ALA A 129 -4.37 1.35 -7.97
CA ALA A 129 -5.69 1.89 -7.70
C ALA A 129 -6.59 1.79 -8.94
N SER A 130 -7.82 1.27 -8.77
CA SER A 130 -8.83 1.25 -9.83
C SER A 130 -9.61 2.55 -9.91
N ASP A 131 -9.73 3.27 -8.80
CA ASP A 131 -10.41 4.55 -8.71
C ASP A 131 -9.44 5.72 -8.90
N LYS A 132 -9.99 6.90 -9.18
CA LYS A 132 -9.21 8.12 -9.04
C LYS A 132 -9.05 8.46 -7.58
N ILE A 133 -7.82 8.72 -7.18
CA ILE A 133 -7.46 9.05 -5.80
C ILE A 133 -7.14 10.55 -5.72
N GLN A 134 -7.76 11.21 -4.77
CA GLN A 134 -7.36 12.54 -4.32
C GLN A 134 -7.24 12.49 -2.80
N LEU A 135 -6.02 12.57 -2.29
CA LEU A 135 -5.70 12.38 -0.89
C LEU A 135 -5.01 13.61 -0.32
N ASP A 136 -5.61 14.21 0.71
CA ASP A 136 -4.99 15.27 1.52
C ASP A 136 -4.04 14.67 2.55
N LEU A 137 -2.74 14.91 2.35
CA LEU A 137 -1.68 14.43 3.23
C LEU A 137 -1.43 15.33 4.44
N ASN A 138 -2.11 16.48 4.59
CA ASN A 138 -1.98 17.30 5.77
C ASN A 138 -2.44 16.53 7.00
N GLY A 139 -1.63 16.54 8.06
CA GLY A 139 -1.90 15.78 9.29
C GLY A 139 -1.69 14.27 9.18
N ILE A 140 -1.12 13.77 8.07
CA ILE A 140 -0.58 12.40 7.97
C ILE A 140 0.87 12.45 8.41
N ASP A 141 1.26 11.60 9.36
CA ASP A 141 2.60 11.57 9.93
C ASP A 141 3.58 10.75 9.10
N GLN A 142 3.12 9.62 8.56
CA GLN A 142 3.95 8.72 7.77
C GLN A 142 3.15 8.13 6.60
N ILE A 143 3.83 7.92 5.49
CA ILE A 143 3.34 7.08 4.40
C ILE A 143 4.37 6.03 4.02
N PHE A 144 3.88 4.85 3.71
CA PHE A 144 4.67 3.71 3.25
C PHE A 144 4.25 3.37 1.83
N PHE A 145 5.21 3.17 0.96
CA PHE A 145 4.95 2.90 -0.43
C PHE A 145 5.81 1.76 -0.95
N SER A 146 5.23 0.87 -1.74
CA SER A 146 5.96 -0.23 -2.36
C SER A 146 5.50 -0.49 -3.80
N MET A 147 6.43 -0.92 -4.64
CA MET A 147 6.15 -1.34 -6.02
C MET A 147 5.74 -2.80 -6.16
N ASN A 148 5.82 -3.59 -5.10
CA ASN A 148 5.61 -5.06 -5.15
C ASN A 148 4.23 -5.49 -5.62
N LYS A 149 3.22 -4.63 -5.47
CA LYS A 149 1.84 -4.93 -5.89
C LYS A 149 1.57 -4.54 -7.34
N ALA A 150 2.38 -3.64 -7.88
CA ALA A 150 2.33 -3.24 -9.28
C ALA A 150 3.21 -4.13 -10.17
N TRP A 151 4.36 -4.58 -9.65
CA TRP A 151 5.38 -5.28 -10.42
C TRP A 151 5.78 -6.60 -9.73
N PRO A 152 6.02 -7.70 -10.50
CA PRO A 152 6.38 -9.01 -9.95
C PRO A 152 7.86 -9.06 -9.52
N ILE A 153 8.28 -8.17 -8.65
CA ILE A 153 9.67 -8.02 -8.16
C ILE A 153 9.77 -8.34 -6.67
N HIS A 154 9.08 -9.40 -6.25
CA HIS A 154 8.89 -9.75 -4.85
C HIS A 154 10.20 -9.93 -4.06
N ASP A 155 11.25 -10.43 -4.68
CA ASP A 155 12.53 -10.70 -4.01
C ASP A 155 13.31 -9.41 -3.68
N LEU A 156 13.13 -8.35 -4.47
CA LEU A 156 13.79 -7.08 -4.27
C LEU A 156 13.00 -6.13 -3.37
N ARG A 157 11.68 -6.28 -3.32
CA ARG A 157 10.76 -5.52 -2.47
C ARG A 157 11.05 -4.02 -2.39
N PRO A 158 11.19 -3.30 -3.53
CA PRO A 158 11.51 -1.88 -3.51
C PRO A 158 10.39 -1.08 -2.86
N ALA A 159 10.76 -0.32 -1.85
CA ALA A 159 9.82 0.46 -1.06
C ALA A 159 10.51 1.70 -0.47
N PHE A 160 9.70 2.65 -0.01
CA PHE A 160 10.16 3.80 0.74
C PHE A 160 9.14 4.23 1.79
N ARG A 161 9.63 5.02 2.73
CA ARG A 161 8.84 5.73 3.71
C ARG A 161 9.07 7.23 3.59
N TRP A 162 7.99 8.00 3.65
CA TRP A 162 8.02 9.43 3.95
C TRP A 162 7.48 9.68 5.35
N SER A 163 8.08 10.60 6.10
CA SER A 163 7.64 10.98 7.44
C SER A 163 7.78 12.48 7.70
N ARG A 164 6.88 13.03 8.55
CA ARG A 164 6.93 14.43 8.99
C ARG A 164 8.11 14.69 9.93
N GLU A 165 8.35 13.74 10.81
CA GLU A 165 9.44 13.77 11.77
C GLU A 165 10.47 12.69 11.43
N ARG A 166 11.72 12.93 11.81
CA ARG A 166 12.77 11.91 11.70
C ARG A 166 12.42 10.73 12.62
N ILE A 167 12.28 9.56 12.04
CA ILE A 167 12.01 8.34 12.79
C ILE A 167 13.34 7.78 13.31
N ASN A 168 13.41 7.54 14.61
CA ASN A 168 14.61 7.00 15.24
C ASN A 168 14.61 5.47 15.20
N ASP A 169 14.79 4.91 14.01
CA ASP A 169 14.85 3.48 13.76
C ASP A 169 16.07 3.10 12.91
N ARG A 170 16.29 1.78 12.80
CA ARG A 170 17.39 1.24 12.02
C ARG A 170 17.34 1.64 10.54
N GLN A 171 16.17 1.68 9.93
CA GLN A 171 16.04 2.00 8.50
C GLN A 171 16.48 3.45 8.21
N THR A 172 16.07 4.39 9.06
CA THR A 172 16.53 5.78 8.94
C THR A 172 18.05 5.88 9.09
N TYR A 173 18.61 5.23 10.11
CA TYR A 173 20.04 5.22 10.33
C TYR A 173 20.82 4.60 9.15
N ASP A 174 20.39 3.40 8.69
CA ASP A 174 21.02 2.73 7.56
C ASP A 174 20.96 3.60 6.28
N TYR A 175 19.84 4.31 6.05
CA TYR A 175 19.71 5.24 4.94
C TYR A 175 20.67 6.43 5.03
N GLU A 176 20.75 7.07 6.19
CA GLU A 176 21.61 8.24 6.44
C GLU A 176 23.11 7.92 6.26
N ILE A 177 23.54 6.71 6.59
CA ILE A 177 24.95 6.27 6.41
C ILE A 177 25.20 5.55 5.08
N GLY A 178 24.21 5.51 4.16
CA GLY A 178 24.33 4.90 2.85
C GLY A 178 24.28 3.36 2.83
N MET A 179 23.82 2.73 3.91
CA MET A 179 23.66 1.26 4.04
C MET A 179 22.24 0.76 3.74
N TYR A 180 21.44 1.53 3.00
CA TYR A 180 20.11 1.13 2.57
C TYR A 180 20.15 0.08 1.42
N PRO A 181 19.01 -0.56 1.07
CA PRO A 181 18.95 -1.60 0.04
C PRO A 181 19.09 -1.01 -1.38
N LYS A 182 20.33 -0.69 -1.78
CA LYS A 182 20.65 0.01 -3.04
C LYS A 182 20.12 -0.71 -4.29
N ALA A 183 20.19 -2.04 -4.34
CA ALA A 183 19.65 -2.81 -5.45
C ALA A 183 18.14 -2.60 -5.62
N SER A 184 17.40 -2.65 -4.52
CA SER A 184 15.94 -2.40 -4.50
C SER A 184 15.61 -0.97 -4.91
N ALA A 185 16.36 0.00 -4.37
CA ALA A 185 16.19 1.41 -4.71
C ALA A 185 16.50 1.70 -6.19
N ASN A 186 17.59 1.15 -6.73
CA ASN A 186 17.93 1.29 -8.15
C ASN A 186 16.88 0.65 -9.09
N ILE A 187 16.33 -0.50 -8.73
CA ILE A 187 15.22 -1.09 -9.49
C ILE A 187 14.00 -0.16 -9.44
N PHE A 188 13.68 0.40 -8.29
CA PHE A 188 12.59 1.37 -8.16
C PHE A 188 12.80 2.54 -9.14
N MET A 189 13.97 3.16 -9.12
CA MET A 189 14.30 4.29 -9.99
C MET A 189 14.21 3.92 -11.48
N LYS A 190 14.76 2.77 -11.89
CA LYS A 190 14.65 2.29 -13.28
C LYS A 190 13.21 2.04 -13.72
N LEU A 191 12.33 1.61 -12.81
CA LEU A 191 10.91 1.41 -13.12
C LEU A 191 10.20 2.74 -13.34
N ILE A 192 10.40 3.73 -12.48
CA ILE A 192 9.77 5.04 -12.64
C ILE A 192 10.29 5.83 -13.85
N ASP A 193 11.55 5.65 -14.23
CA ASP A 193 12.12 6.23 -15.46
C ASP A 193 11.48 5.63 -16.72
N LYS A 194 11.09 4.37 -16.68
CA LYS A 194 10.58 3.64 -17.84
C LYS A 194 9.07 3.67 -17.97
N PHE A 195 8.33 3.72 -16.85
CA PHE A 195 6.89 3.53 -16.82
C PHE A 195 6.21 4.67 -16.07
N SER A 196 5.10 5.17 -16.61
CA SER A 196 4.26 6.12 -15.92
C SER A 196 3.61 5.52 -14.67
N PHE A 197 3.19 6.35 -13.71
CA PHE A 197 2.48 5.90 -12.50
C PHE A 197 1.24 5.06 -12.82
N GLY A 198 0.47 5.43 -13.85
CA GLY A 198 -0.74 4.74 -14.28
C GLY A 198 -0.51 3.53 -15.20
N HIS A 199 0.74 3.17 -15.52
CA HIS A 199 1.06 2.16 -16.55
C HIS A 199 0.33 0.84 -16.34
N ILE A 200 0.34 0.29 -15.14
CA ILE A 200 -0.32 -1.01 -14.83
C ILE A 200 -1.83 -0.92 -15.05
N TYR A 201 -2.47 0.15 -14.55
CA TYR A 201 -3.90 0.36 -14.77
C TYR A 201 -4.24 0.41 -16.27
N GLU A 202 -3.51 1.23 -17.03
CA GLU A 202 -3.75 1.38 -18.48
C GLU A 202 -3.57 0.06 -19.24
N THR A 203 -2.60 -0.76 -18.83
CA THR A 203 -2.33 -2.07 -19.46
C THR A 203 -3.43 -3.09 -19.16
N VAL A 204 -4.00 -3.07 -17.95
CA VAL A 204 -4.86 -4.17 -17.45
C VAL A 204 -6.35 -3.82 -17.47
N LYS A 205 -6.73 -2.54 -17.51
CA LYS A 205 -8.12 -2.08 -17.37
C LYS A 205 -9.10 -2.75 -18.34
N GLY A 206 -8.70 -2.98 -19.59
CA GLY A 206 -9.56 -3.62 -20.62
C GLY A 206 -9.83 -5.08 -20.28
N ALA A 207 -8.79 -5.87 -19.99
CA ALA A 207 -8.92 -7.27 -19.61
C ALA A 207 -9.69 -7.42 -18.29
N ARG A 208 -9.47 -6.51 -17.32
CA ARG A 208 -10.24 -6.47 -16.07
C ARG A 208 -11.74 -6.26 -16.34
N ALA A 209 -12.08 -5.29 -17.19
CA ALA A 209 -13.48 -5.01 -17.52
C ALA A 209 -14.18 -6.22 -18.18
N GLU A 210 -13.51 -6.90 -19.11
CA GLU A 210 -13.99 -8.12 -19.75
C GLU A 210 -14.25 -9.25 -18.72
N ILE A 211 -13.28 -9.49 -17.82
CA ILE A 211 -13.41 -10.48 -16.74
C ILE A 211 -14.59 -10.13 -15.83
N MET A 212 -14.66 -8.87 -15.38
CA MET A 212 -15.75 -8.43 -14.51
C MET A 212 -17.12 -8.63 -15.15
N GLN A 213 -17.26 -8.29 -16.43
CA GLN A 213 -18.51 -8.50 -17.17
C GLN A 213 -18.83 -10.00 -17.33
N THR A 214 -17.84 -10.82 -17.70
CA THR A 214 -18.02 -12.26 -17.94
C THR A 214 -18.48 -12.99 -16.69
N PHE A 215 -17.95 -12.62 -15.52
CA PHE A 215 -18.22 -13.30 -14.26
C PHE A 215 -19.16 -12.52 -13.32
N ASN A 216 -19.76 -11.43 -13.80
CA ASN A 216 -20.64 -10.56 -13.02
C ASN A 216 -20.00 -10.12 -11.69
N LEU A 217 -18.79 -9.55 -11.76
CA LEU A 217 -18.01 -9.12 -10.60
C LEU A 217 -18.19 -7.64 -10.33
N GLU A 218 -18.21 -7.26 -9.05
CA GLU A 218 -18.22 -5.85 -8.62
C GLU A 218 -16.80 -5.29 -8.48
N SER A 219 -16.63 -4.01 -8.80
CA SER A 219 -15.35 -3.32 -8.66
C SER A 219 -14.99 -3.07 -7.20
N THR A 220 -13.69 -3.07 -6.91
CA THR A 220 -13.13 -2.53 -5.66
C THR A 220 -12.18 -1.37 -5.97
N PRO A 221 -11.78 -0.55 -4.99
CA PRO A 221 -10.78 0.51 -5.17
C PRO A 221 -9.40 0.03 -5.62
N VAL A 222 -9.13 -1.28 -5.58
CA VAL A 222 -7.85 -1.88 -5.98
C VAL A 222 -8.02 -2.74 -7.23
N LEU A 223 -7.18 -2.51 -8.23
CA LEU A 223 -7.24 -3.12 -9.56
C LEU A 223 -7.28 -4.66 -9.53
N TRP A 224 -6.52 -5.27 -8.63
CA TRP A 224 -6.36 -6.73 -8.54
C TRP A 224 -7.51 -7.45 -7.85
N PHE A 225 -8.43 -6.72 -7.23
CA PHE A 225 -9.54 -7.31 -6.49
C PHE A 225 -10.89 -6.93 -7.08
N THR A 226 -11.83 -7.86 -7.01
CA THR A 226 -13.24 -7.69 -7.34
C THR A 226 -14.08 -8.45 -6.33
N LYS A 227 -15.33 -8.06 -6.13
CA LYS A 227 -16.28 -8.76 -5.27
C LYS A 227 -17.20 -9.64 -6.08
N HIS A 228 -17.66 -10.76 -5.48
CA HIS A 228 -18.69 -11.61 -6.03
C HIS A 228 -19.62 -12.08 -4.92
N GLU A 229 -20.93 -12.00 -5.14
CA GLU A 229 -21.92 -12.37 -4.14
C GLU A 229 -21.82 -13.83 -3.65
N SER A 230 -21.44 -14.75 -4.53
CA SER A 230 -21.29 -16.16 -4.19
C SER A 230 -19.97 -16.51 -3.49
N ALA A 231 -19.02 -15.59 -3.42
CA ALA A 231 -17.75 -15.84 -2.71
C ALA A 231 -17.94 -16.07 -1.19
N LYS A 232 -19.11 -15.70 -0.66
CA LYS A 232 -19.51 -15.96 0.73
C LYS A 232 -19.77 -17.43 1.06
N HIS A 233 -19.88 -18.31 0.07
CA HIS A 233 -20.40 -19.67 0.26
C HIS A 233 -19.46 -20.81 -0.10
N ASP A 234 -18.22 -20.56 -0.51
CA ASP A 234 -17.29 -21.64 -0.77
C ASP A 234 -16.56 -22.09 0.49
N GLU A 235 -17.27 -22.85 1.33
CA GLU A 235 -16.72 -23.54 2.52
C GLU A 235 -15.72 -24.65 2.16
N LYS A 236 -15.48 -24.93 0.90
CA LYS A 236 -14.55 -25.96 0.41
C LYS A 236 -13.18 -25.42 0.01
N GLY A 237 -12.57 -24.75 0.87
CA GLY A 237 -11.18 -24.64 1.27
C GLY A 237 -10.01 -24.84 0.31
N HIS A 238 -10.14 -25.09 -0.98
CA HIS A 238 -9.00 -25.39 -1.85
C HIS A 238 -8.43 -24.20 -2.65
N LEU A 239 -9.17 -23.11 -2.76
CA LEU A 239 -8.67 -21.86 -3.35
C LEU A 239 -8.55 -20.73 -2.31
N SER A 240 -9.16 -20.90 -1.13
CA SER A 240 -9.35 -19.83 -0.14
C SER A 240 -8.09 -19.39 0.60
N LYS A 241 -7.13 -20.26 0.85
CA LYS A 241 -6.01 -19.91 1.74
C LYS A 241 -5.00 -18.91 1.17
N HIS A 242 -5.00 -18.67 -0.15
CA HIS A 242 -4.03 -17.76 -0.76
C HIS A 242 -4.60 -16.76 -1.79
N TYR A 243 -5.86 -16.88 -2.21
CA TYR A 243 -6.39 -16.14 -3.36
C TYR A 243 -7.76 -15.51 -3.19
N PHE A 244 -8.56 -15.99 -2.24
CA PHE A 244 -9.85 -15.41 -1.89
C PHE A 244 -9.77 -14.95 -0.44
N LEU A 245 -9.75 -13.68 -0.24
CA LEU A 245 -10.02 -13.08 1.05
C LEU A 245 -11.56 -13.04 1.15
N ASP A 246 -12.16 -14.09 1.67
CA ASP A 246 -13.58 -14.32 1.96
C ASP A 246 -14.66 -13.72 1.04
N GLU A 247 -14.40 -12.60 0.36
CA GLU A 247 -15.36 -11.87 -0.48
C GLU A 247 -14.76 -11.42 -1.83
N PHE A 248 -13.47 -11.69 -2.12
CA PHE A 248 -12.79 -11.13 -3.29
C PHE A 248 -12.26 -12.16 -4.27
N VAL A 249 -12.33 -11.79 -5.54
CA VAL A 249 -11.71 -12.52 -6.65
C VAL A 249 -10.44 -11.78 -7.08
N CYS A 250 -9.29 -12.46 -7.08
CA CYS A 250 -8.04 -11.89 -7.53
C CYS A 250 -7.94 -11.90 -9.06
N ILE A 251 -8.10 -10.75 -9.69
CA ILE A 251 -8.02 -10.58 -11.15
C ILE A 251 -6.66 -11.01 -11.71
N GLN A 252 -5.56 -10.75 -11.00
CA GLN A 252 -4.23 -11.13 -11.45
C GLN A 252 -4.12 -12.64 -11.72
N LYS A 253 -4.76 -13.45 -10.86
CA LYS A 253 -4.79 -14.90 -11.04
C LYS A 253 -5.65 -15.35 -12.22
N LEU A 254 -6.75 -14.65 -12.49
CA LEU A 254 -7.58 -14.93 -13.66
C LEU A 254 -6.87 -14.54 -14.96
N LEU A 255 -6.06 -13.49 -14.96
CA LEU A 255 -5.22 -13.13 -16.10
C LEU A 255 -4.16 -14.20 -16.37
N ASP A 256 -3.44 -14.65 -15.33
CA ASP A 256 -2.47 -15.75 -15.45
C ASP A 256 -3.11 -17.05 -15.95
N PHE A 257 -4.37 -17.31 -15.54
CA PHE A 257 -5.15 -18.46 -15.99
C PHE A 257 -5.54 -18.33 -17.46
N LYS A 258 -5.98 -17.14 -17.91
CA LYS A 258 -6.33 -16.85 -19.31
C LYS A 258 -5.16 -17.15 -20.23
N ASP A 259 -3.95 -16.66 -19.89
CA ASP A 259 -2.75 -16.87 -20.69
C ASP A 259 -2.30 -18.33 -20.77
N LYS A 260 -2.66 -19.17 -19.79
CA LYS A 260 -2.33 -20.61 -19.79
C LYS A 260 -3.29 -21.50 -20.56
N TYR A 261 -4.57 -21.12 -20.68
CA TYR A 261 -5.63 -22.02 -21.13
C TYR A 261 -6.42 -21.52 -22.33
N PHE A 262 -6.18 -20.30 -22.80
CA PHE A 262 -6.93 -19.71 -23.92
C PHE A 262 -6.05 -19.26 -25.10
N TRP A 263 -4.78 -19.73 -25.15
CA TRP A 263 -3.89 -19.57 -26.32
C TRP A 263 -3.43 -20.94 -26.85
#